data_158c0432b30f8ea073a4aa6a65cc7ebf
#
_entry.id   158c0432b30f8ea073a4aa6a65cc7ebf
#
_cell.length_a   1.000
_cell.length_b   1.000
_cell.length_c   1.000
_cell.angle_alpha   90.00
_cell.angle_beta   90.00
_cell.angle_gamma   90.00
#
_symmetry.space_group_name_H-M   'P 1'
#
loop_
_entity.id
_entity.type
_entity.pdbx_description
1 polymer ?
#
loop_
_entity_poly.entity_id
_entity_poly.type
_entity_poly.pdbx_seq_one_letter_code
_entity_poly.pdbx_strand_id
1 'polypeptide(L)'
;MNVDIESLGTFNRTAQDGAERAAENLTGMTGIETAVDVTEVTLTSAADLARRDRRVGVAIDFEGGIDGTSLLTFSPEAVEVLLDTLLPGDGVEESAVAEVGNIVTSGFVEGWADQLDATIDISPPEYVEGTGEELLDAAGFERDRAFVFRSQVGAVGEELDVEFHMF
;
A
#
# COMPACT_ATOMS: atom_id res chain seq x y z
N MET A 1 -18.11 -8.79 -15.09
CA MET A 1 -16.92 -9.67 -15.18
C MET A 1 -17.17 -10.83 -14.23
N ASN A 2 -17.14 -12.08 -14.70
CA ASN A 2 -17.20 -13.24 -13.81
C ASN A 2 -15.76 -13.57 -13.42
N VAL A 3 -15.43 -13.44 -12.14
CA VAL A 3 -14.17 -13.91 -11.57
C VAL A 3 -14.48 -15.26 -10.95
N ASP A 4 -13.75 -16.29 -11.32
CA ASP A 4 -13.94 -17.61 -10.75
C ASP A 4 -13.37 -17.68 -9.30
N ILE A 5 -13.90 -18.62 -8.51
CA ILE A 5 -13.54 -18.75 -7.08
C ILE A 5 -12.06 -19.12 -6.89
N GLU A 6 -11.46 -19.84 -7.83
CA GLU A 6 -10.06 -20.27 -7.77
C GLU A 6 -9.13 -19.06 -7.98
N SER A 7 -9.44 -18.20 -8.95
CA SER A 7 -8.74 -16.92 -9.16
C SER A 7 -8.84 -15.99 -7.97
N LEU A 8 -10.02 -15.87 -7.33
CA LEU A 8 -10.20 -15.09 -6.11
C LEU A 8 -9.37 -15.65 -4.94
N GLY A 9 -9.34 -16.98 -4.79
CA GLY A 9 -8.54 -17.64 -3.76
C GLY A 9 -7.03 -17.43 -3.94
N THR A 10 -6.55 -17.47 -5.17
CA THR A 10 -5.16 -17.18 -5.50
C THR A 10 -4.83 -15.71 -5.20
N PHE A 11 -5.67 -14.79 -5.65
CA PHE A 11 -5.48 -13.35 -5.43
C PHE A 11 -5.44 -12.97 -3.94
N ASN A 12 -6.36 -13.54 -3.14
CA ASN A 12 -6.36 -13.32 -1.69
C ASN A 12 -5.09 -13.87 -1.01
N ARG A 13 -4.60 -15.02 -1.46
CA ARG A 13 -3.37 -15.62 -0.93
C ARG A 13 -2.16 -14.74 -1.26
N THR A 14 -2.06 -14.27 -2.50
CA THR A 14 -0.99 -13.36 -2.93
C THR A 14 -1.00 -12.05 -2.14
N ALA A 15 -2.19 -11.52 -1.81
CA ALA A 15 -2.33 -10.34 -0.96
C ALA A 15 -1.83 -10.59 0.46
N GLN A 16 -2.13 -11.75 1.05
CA GLN A 16 -1.65 -12.13 2.37
C GLN A 16 -0.13 -12.35 2.40
N ASP A 17 0.41 -13.05 1.40
CA ASP A 17 1.87 -13.28 1.28
C ASP A 17 2.61 -11.93 1.16
N GLY A 18 2.06 -10.98 0.39
CA GLY A 18 2.59 -9.62 0.29
C GLY A 18 2.54 -8.85 1.61
N ALA A 19 1.45 -8.98 2.36
CA ALA A 19 1.30 -8.36 3.67
C ALA A 19 2.29 -8.93 4.71
N GLU A 20 2.52 -10.25 4.71
CA GLU A 20 3.52 -10.88 5.58
C GLU A 20 4.94 -10.35 5.28
N ARG A 21 5.30 -10.23 4.00
CA ARG A 21 6.59 -9.64 3.59
C ARG A 21 6.72 -8.18 4.00
N ALA A 22 5.67 -7.39 3.82
CA ALA A 22 5.65 -6.01 4.27
C ALA A 22 5.88 -5.89 5.78
N ALA A 23 5.25 -6.76 6.58
CA ALA A 23 5.43 -6.83 8.03
C ALA A 23 6.87 -7.20 8.43
N GLU A 24 7.46 -8.21 7.77
CA GLU A 24 8.85 -8.61 7.99
C GLU A 24 9.82 -7.47 7.66
N ASN A 25 9.61 -6.78 6.54
CA ASN A 25 10.46 -5.68 6.10
C ASN A 25 10.36 -4.47 7.05
N LEU A 26 9.13 -4.11 7.51
CA LEU A 26 8.92 -3.06 8.51
C LEU A 26 9.59 -3.41 9.85
N THR A 27 9.43 -4.65 10.31
CA THR A 27 10.09 -5.15 11.52
C THR A 27 11.62 -5.07 11.39
N GLY A 28 12.16 -5.47 10.23
CA GLY A 28 13.61 -5.42 9.95
C GLY A 28 14.16 -3.99 9.95
N MET A 29 13.42 -3.02 9.42
CA MET A 29 13.83 -1.61 9.37
C MET A 29 13.75 -0.93 10.74
N THR A 30 12.64 -1.12 11.44
CA THR A 30 12.35 -0.39 12.69
C THR A 30 12.89 -1.08 13.94
N GLY A 31 13.11 -2.40 13.87
CA GLY A 31 13.38 -3.24 15.05
C GLY A 31 12.15 -3.44 15.95
N ILE A 32 10.97 -3.02 15.49
CA ILE A 32 9.69 -3.13 16.20
C ILE A 32 8.87 -4.23 15.53
N GLU A 33 8.38 -5.19 16.31
CA GLU A 33 7.51 -6.25 15.79
C GLU A 33 6.25 -5.64 15.19
N THR A 34 6.07 -5.84 13.90
CA THR A 34 4.98 -5.29 13.09
C THR A 34 4.20 -6.42 12.43
N ALA A 35 2.88 -6.30 12.41
CA ALA A 35 1.98 -7.17 11.66
C ALA A 35 1.26 -6.36 10.59
N VAL A 36 1.02 -6.94 9.42
CA VAL A 36 0.18 -6.36 8.37
C VAL A 36 -0.86 -7.39 7.97
N ASP A 37 -2.13 -7.08 8.22
CA ASP A 37 -3.25 -7.97 7.94
C ASP A 37 -4.14 -7.37 6.84
N VAL A 38 -4.33 -8.09 5.73
CA VAL A 38 -5.29 -7.69 4.70
C VAL A 38 -6.69 -8.07 5.15
N THR A 39 -7.52 -7.08 5.43
CA THR A 39 -8.88 -7.27 5.94
C THR A 39 -9.93 -7.35 4.84
N GLU A 40 -9.69 -6.68 3.71
CA GLU A 40 -10.61 -6.67 2.57
C GLU A 40 -9.85 -6.45 1.26
N VAL A 41 -10.30 -7.12 0.21
CA VAL A 41 -9.83 -6.88 -1.17
C VAL A 41 -11.03 -6.59 -2.06
N THR A 42 -11.06 -5.43 -2.69
CA THR A 42 -12.17 -4.99 -3.55
C THR A 42 -11.67 -4.48 -4.90
N LEU A 43 -12.52 -4.60 -5.92
CA LEU A 43 -12.34 -3.93 -7.20
C LEU A 43 -13.28 -2.73 -7.25
N THR A 44 -12.74 -1.53 -7.14
CA THR A 44 -13.47 -0.29 -6.91
C THR A 44 -13.37 0.65 -8.12
N SER A 45 -14.37 1.49 -8.34
CA SER A 45 -14.34 2.52 -9.39
C SER A 45 -13.57 3.76 -8.93
N ALA A 46 -13.04 4.55 -9.88
CA ALA A 46 -12.40 5.84 -9.60
C ALA A 46 -13.30 6.78 -8.78
N ALA A 47 -14.60 6.80 -9.07
CA ALA A 47 -15.57 7.66 -8.38
C ALA A 47 -15.71 7.31 -6.88
N ASP A 48 -15.56 6.03 -6.54
CA ASP A 48 -15.64 5.57 -5.14
C ASP A 48 -14.31 5.81 -4.39
N LEU A 49 -13.19 5.93 -5.12
CA LEU A 49 -11.88 6.27 -4.57
C LEU A 49 -11.69 7.78 -4.37
N ALA A 50 -12.36 8.61 -5.16
CA ALA A 50 -12.29 10.08 -5.10
C ALA A 50 -12.95 10.65 -3.83
N ARG A 51 -12.43 10.27 -2.65
CA ARG A 51 -12.90 10.75 -1.35
C ARG A 51 -12.58 12.24 -1.19
N ARG A 52 -13.41 12.95 -0.43
CA ARG A 52 -13.24 14.38 -0.15
C ARG A 52 -12.39 14.69 1.06
N ASP A 53 -12.17 13.71 1.94
CA ASP A 53 -11.28 13.82 3.08
C ASP A 53 -9.82 13.91 2.61
N ARG A 54 -9.04 14.73 3.27
CA ARG A 54 -7.59 14.84 3.00
C ARG A 54 -6.89 13.61 3.54
N ARG A 55 -5.96 13.11 2.74
CA ARG A 55 -5.15 11.94 3.06
C ARG A 55 -3.70 12.20 2.64
N VAL A 56 -2.82 11.40 3.16
CA VAL A 56 -1.44 11.29 2.70
C VAL A 56 -1.33 10.04 1.84
N GLY A 57 -0.63 10.13 0.72
CA GLY A 57 -0.40 9.03 -0.20
C GLY A 57 1.08 8.85 -0.51
N VAL A 58 1.46 7.62 -0.83
CA VAL A 58 2.75 7.27 -1.43
C VAL A 58 2.47 6.53 -2.72
N ALA A 59 2.85 7.14 -3.84
CA ALA A 59 2.71 6.54 -5.16
C ALA A 59 4.03 5.89 -5.60
N ILE A 60 3.95 4.71 -6.20
CA ILE A 60 5.09 3.95 -6.71
C ILE A 60 4.65 3.23 -7.97
N ASP A 61 5.36 3.45 -9.07
CA ASP A 61 5.17 2.70 -10.30
C ASP A 61 5.91 1.37 -10.23
N PHE A 62 5.35 0.37 -10.88
CA PHE A 62 6.00 -0.92 -11.04
C PHE A 62 5.89 -1.41 -12.48
N GLU A 63 6.96 -2.07 -12.97
CA GLU A 63 7.06 -2.57 -14.34
C GLU A 63 7.77 -3.93 -14.40
N GLY A 64 7.44 -4.73 -15.41
CA GLY A 64 8.05 -6.03 -15.65
C GLY A 64 7.04 -7.14 -15.89
N GLY A 65 6.91 -8.10 -14.99
CA GLY A 65 5.91 -9.19 -15.11
C GLY A 65 4.47 -8.69 -15.15
N ILE A 66 4.20 -7.59 -14.46
CA ILE A 66 3.01 -6.74 -14.55
C ILE A 66 3.44 -5.28 -14.51
N ASP A 67 2.66 -4.41 -15.14
CA ASP A 67 2.89 -2.97 -15.14
C ASP A 67 1.71 -2.25 -14.49
N GLY A 68 2.00 -1.23 -13.68
CA GLY A 68 0.96 -0.45 -13.03
C GLY A 68 1.52 0.57 -12.04
N THR A 69 0.62 1.16 -11.29
CA THR A 69 0.94 2.08 -10.21
C THR A 69 0.27 1.61 -8.93
N SER A 70 0.98 1.69 -7.83
CA SER A 70 0.44 1.55 -6.49
C SER A 70 0.28 2.91 -5.82
N LEU A 71 -0.76 3.04 -5.01
CA LEU A 71 -0.99 4.21 -4.17
C LEU A 71 -1.36 3.72 -2.77
N LEU A 72 -0.44 3.85 -1.83
CA LEU A 72 -0.70 3.57 -0.42
C LEU A 72 -1.22 4.84 0.24
N THR A 73 -2.35 4.79 0.93
CA THR A 73 -2.96 5.97 1.54
C THR A 73 -3.17 5.80 3.04
N PHE A 74 -2.96 6.90 3.76
CA PHE A 74 -3.09 7.02 5.20
C PHE A 74 -4.03 8.17 5.56
N SER A 75 -4.78 8.05 6.64
CA SER A 75 -5.40 9.21 7.26
C SER A 75 -4.33 10.08 7.96
N PRO A 76 -4.58 11.38 8.19
CA PRO A 76 -3.65 12.22 8.95
C PRO A 76 -3.34 11.64 10.35
N GLU A 77 -4.34 11.09 11.02
CA GLU A 77 -4.19 10.45 12.33
C GLU A 77 -3.30 9.19 12.24
N ALA A 78 -3.45 8.41 11.17
CA ALA A 78 -2.60 7.24 10.94
C ALA A 78 -1.14 7.63 10.73
N VAL A 79 -0.87 8.76 10.06
CA VAL A 79 0.49 9.28 9.89
C VAL A 79 1.11 9.66 11.23
N GLU A 80 0.37 10.36 12.10
CA GLU A 80 0.87 10.74 13.45
C GLU A 80 1.25 9.48 14.25
N VAL A 81 0.38 8.48 14.32
CA VAL A 81 0.65 7.23 15.05
C VAL A 81 1.81 6.45 14.41
N LEU A 82 1.90 6.42 13.08
CA LEU A 82 3.00 5.77 12.36
C LEU A 82 4.35 6.39 12.71
N LEU A 83 4.44 7.73 12.70
CA LEU A 83 5.67 8.44 13.03
C LEU A 83 6.06 8.22 14.51
N ASP A 84 5.11 8.35 15.42
CA ASP A 84 5.35 8.17 16.85
C ASP A 84 5.76 6.75 17.21
N THR A 85 5.18 5.74 16.52
CA THR A 85 5.35 4.33 16.85
C THR A 85 6.54 3.70 16.14
N LEU A 86 6.63 3.89 14.83
CA LEU A 86 7.61 3.18 13.99
C LEU A 86 8.86 3.98 13.70
N LEU A 87 8.78 5.30 13.66
CA LEU A 87 9.87 6.18 13.24
C LEU A 87 10.09 7.34 14.21
N PRO A 88 10.27 7.10 15.52
CA PRO A 88 10.49 8.17 16.48
C PRO A 88 11.82 8.88 16.20
N GLY A 89 11.77 10.17 15.86
CA GLY A 89 12.96 10.97 15.61
C GLY A 89 12.68 12.30 14.92
N ASP A 90 13.72 13.11 14.74
CA ASP A 90 13.66 14.43 14.09
C ASP A 90 13.74 14.35 12.54
N GLY A 91 13.26 13.24 11.95
CA GLY A 91 13.24 13.06 10.49
C GLY A 91 12.21 13.95 9.81
N VAL A 92 12.37 14.14 8.49
CA VAL A 92 11.35 14.80 7.68
C VAL A 92 10.18 13.85 7.53
N GLU A 93 9.00 14.26 7.97
CA GLU A 93 7.75 13.48 7.96
C GLU A 93 7.48 12.84 6.60
N GLU A 94 7.57 13.63 5.52
CA GLU A 94 7.37 13.15 4.14
C GLU A 94 8.31 12.00 3.78
N SER A 95 9.61 12.11 4.11
CA SER A 95 10.60 11.06 3.82
C SER A 95 10.33 9.79 4.62
N ALA A 96 9.90 9.94 5.87
CA ALA A 96 9.58 8.81 6.74
C ALA A 96 8.36 8.04 6.24
N VAL A 97 7.30 8.75 5.85
CA VAL A 97 6.09 8.14 5.29
C VAL A 97 6.37 7.52 3.91
N ALA A 98 7.17 8.20 3.08
CA ALA A 98 7.59 7.66 1.77
C ALA A 98 8.37 6.33 1.93
N GLU A 99 9.24 6.23 2.94
CA GLU A 99 9.99 5.00 3.22
C GLU A 99 9.08 3.86 3.66
N VAL A 100 8.11 4.13 4.52
CA VAL A 100 7.11 3.11 4.91
C VAL A 100 6.29 2.68 3.69
N GLY A 101 5.88 3.63 2.86
CA GLY A 101 5.18 3.32 1.59
C GLY A 101 6.00 2.44 0.67
N ASN A 102 7.30 2.73 0.53
CA ASN A 102 8.23 1.94 -0.25
C ASN A 102 8.35 0.50 0.27
N ILE A 103 8.50 0.33 1.57
CA ILE A 103 8.63 -0.99 2.21
C ILE A 103 7.36 -1.81 2.06
N VAL A 104 6.19 -1.23 2.31
CA VAL A 104 4.91 -1.92 2.17
C VAL A 104 4.67 -2.31 0.72
N THR A 105 4.86 -1.39 -0.23
CA THR A 105 4.70 -1.66 -1.66
C THR A 105 5.67 -2.75 -2.12
N SER A 106 6.94 -2.70 -1.71
CA SER A 106 7.93 -3.72 -2.05
C SER A 106 7.49 -5.11 -1.59
N GLY A 107 6.97 -5.24 -0.37
CA GLY A 107 6.45 -6.51 0.15
C GLY A 107 5.32 -7.08 -0.72
N PHE A 108 4.35 -6.26 -1.11
CA PHE A 108 3.28 -6.68 -2.00
C PHE A 108 3.77 -7.06 -3.40
N VAL A 109 4.65 -6.23 -3.99
CA VAL A 109 5.22 -6.47 -5.32
C VAL A 109 6.08 -7.73 -5.35
N GLU A 110 6.89 -7.98 -4.32
CA GLU A 110 7.66 -9.23 -4.18
C GLU A 110 6.76 -10.46 -4.08
N GLY A 111 5.65 -10.37 -3.34
CA GLY A 111 4.65 -11.44 -3.28
C GLY A 111 4.05 -11.76 -4.65
N TRP A 112 3.78 -10.75 -5.46
CA TRP A 112 3.27 -10.96 -6.83
C TRP A 112 4.36 -11.48 -7.77
N ALA A 113 5.58 -10.96 -7.69
CA ALA A 113 6.71 -11.42 -8.50
C ALA A 113 6.95 -12.92 -8.32
N ASP A 114 6.93 -13.39 -7.08
CA ASP A 114 7.06 -14.82 -6.76
C ASP A 114 5.89 -15.65 -7.32
N GLN A 115 4.66 -15.15 -7.18
CA GLN A 115 3.47 -15.86 -7.66
C GLN A 115 3.42 -15.96 -9.18
N LEU A 116 3.95 -14.95 -9.88
CA LEU A 116 3.97 -14.87 -11.34
C LEU A 116 5.24 -15.47 -11.96
N ASP A 117 6.22 -15.88 -11.13
CA ASP A 117 7.56 -16.29 -11.56
C ASP A 117 8.20 -15.21 -12.48
N ALA A 118 8.11 -13.96 -12.05
CA ALA A 118 8.49 -12.79 -12.81
C ALA A 118 9.39 -11.85 -12.00
N THR A 119 10.11 -10.98 -12.70
CA THR A 119 10.81 -9.84 -12.08
C THR A 119 9.93 -8.61 -12.23
N ILE A 120 9.75 -7.86 -11.15
CA ILE A 120 9.01 -6.60 -11.14
C ILE A 120 9.92 -5.56 -10.50
N ASP A 121 10.23 -4.51 -11.25
CA ASP A 121 11.00 -3.36 -10.77
C ASP A 121 10.05 -2.28 -10.27
N ILE A 122 10.45 -1.52 -9.24
CA ILE A 122 9.68 -0.42 -8.67
C ILE A 122 10.42 0.91 -8.81
N SER A 123 9.67 2.00 -9.02
CA SER A 123 10.20 3.36 -9.00
C SER A 123 10.50 3.85 -7.57
N PRO A 124 11.27 4.94 -7.40
CA PRO A 124 11.32 5.64 -6.13
C PRO A 124 9.94 6.10 -5.67
N PRO A 125 9.67 6.11 -4.34
CA PRO A 125 8.39 6.55 -3.81
C PRO A 125 8.16 8.04 -4.01
N GLU A 126 6.94 8.42 -4.39
CA GLU A 126 6.49 9.80 -4.49
C GLU A 126 5.47 10.09 -3.39
N TYR A 127 5.80 11.02 -2.48
CA TYR A 127 4.91 11.48 -1.43
C TYR A 127 3.94 12.51 -1.97
N VAL A 128 2.65 12.34 -1.68
CA VAL A 128 1.58 13.23 -2.13
C VAL A 128 0.58 13.47 -1.01
N GLU A 129 0.03 14.69 -0.94
CA GLU A 129 -1.04 15.03 0.00
C GLU A 129 -2.22 15.65 -0.75
N GLY A 130 -3.43 15.29 -0.36
CA GLY A 130 -4.61 15.89 -0.96
C GLY A 130 -5.90 15.14 -0.64
N THR A 131 -6.94 15.48 -1.37
CA THR A 131 -8.17 14.70 -1.44
C THR A 131 -7.92 13.43 -2.25
N GLY A 132 -8.80 12.45 -2.16
CA GLY A 132 -8.67 11.22 -2.95
C GLY A 132 -8.56 11.48 -4.46
N GLU A 133 -9.25 12.50 -4.99
CA GLU A 133 -9.15 12.90 -6.40
C GLU A 133 -7.75 13.42 -6.73
N GLU A 134 -7.19 14.30 -5.89
CA GLU A 134 -5.83 14.85 -6.08
C GLU A 134 -4.76 13.76 -5.97
N LEU A 135 -4.93 12.79 -5.06
CA LEU A 135 -4.01 11.65 -4.93
C LEU A 135 -4.05 10.73 -6.15
N LEU A 136 -5.24 10.45 -6.69
CA LEU A 136 -5.40 9.64 -7.90
C LEU A 136 -4.80 10.33 -9.13
N ASP A 137 -5.01 11.64 -9.25
CA ASP A 137 -4.43 12.44 -10.34
C ASP A 137 -2.88 12.44 -10.25
N ALA A 138 -2.33 12.63 -9.05
CA ALA A 138 -0.89 12.61 -8.80
C ALA A 138 -0.28 11.23 -9.12
N ALA A 139 -0.99 10.15 -8.79
CA ALA A 139 -0.57 8.78 -9.11
C ALA A 139 -0.82 8.38 -10.58
N GLY A 140 -1.27 9.32 -11.43
CA GLY A 140 -1.51 9.04 -12.85
C GLY A 140 -2.65 8.06 -13.12
N PHE A 141 -3.66 8.03 -12.26
CA PHE A 141 -4.79 7.12 -12.42
C PHE A 141 -5.65 7.47 -13.62
N GLU A 142 -5.48 6.75 -14.71
CA GLU A 142 -6.24 6.92 -15.97
C GLU A 142 -7.25 5.78 -16.22
N ARG A 143 -7.40 4.85 -15.28
CA ARG A 143 -8.24 3.66 -15.44
C ARG A 143 -9.61 3.84 -14.79
N ASP A 144 -10.58 3.04 -15.21
CA ASP A 144 -11.92 3.07 -14.64
C ASP A 144 -12.01 2.40 -13.26
N ARG A 145 -11.06 1.52 -12.94
CA ARG A 145 -11.08 0.67 -11.73
C ARG A 145 -9.69 0.41 -11.17
N ALA A 146 -9.63 0.29 -9.85
CA ALA A 146 -8.46 -0.15 -9.10
C ALA A 146 -8.79 -1.34 -8.20
N PHE A 147 -7.80 -2.18 -7.94
CA PHE A 147 -7.84 -3.09 -6.80
C PHE A 147 -7.50 -2.30 -5.54
N VAL A 148 -8.28 -2.50 -4.49
CA VAL A 148 -8.06 -1.88 -3.19
C VAL A 148 -7.90 -2.97 -2.15
N PHE A 149 -6.77 -2.95 -1.48
CA PHE A 149 -6.45 -3.80 -0.34
C PHE A 149 -6.56 -2.95 0.92
N ARG A 150 -7.57 -3.17 1.72
CA ARG A 150 -7.63 -2.58 3.06
C ARG A 150 -6.83 -3.45 4.00
N SER A 151 -5.91 -2.82 4.69
CA SER A 151 -5.00 -3.51 5.59
C SER A 151 -4.94 -2.80 6.93
N GLN A 152 -4.69 -3.56 7.98
CA GLN A 152 -4.34 -3.04 9.29
C GLN A 152 -2.88 -3.30 9.56
N VAL A 153 -2.16 -2.26 9.93
CA VAL A 153 -0.76 -2.34 10.37
C VAL A 153 -0.74 -2.22 11.89
N GLY A 154 -0.37 -3.30 12.56
CA GLY A 154 -0.27 -3.36 14.02
C GLY A 154 1.18 -3.28 14.49
N ALA A 155 1.47 -2.39 15.44
CA ALA A 155 2.77 -2.28 16.10
C ALA A 155 2.61 -1.73 17.52
N VAL A 156 3.26 -2.34 18.51
CA VAL A 156 3.31 -1.87 19.91
C VAL A 156 1.93 -1.63 20.55
N GLY A 157 0.90 -2.39 20.11
CA GLY A 157 -0.47 -2.27 20.62
C GLY A 157 -1.32 -1.18 19.96
N GLU A 158 -0.78 -0.49 18.96
CA GLU A 158 -1.52 0.42 18.08
C GLU A 158 -1.90 -0.30 16.79
N GLU A 159 -3.05 0.04 16.23
CA GLU A 159 -3.52 -0.46 14.94
C GLU A 159 -3.81 0.72 14.02
N LEU A 160 -3.27 0.66 12.79
CA LEU A 160 -3.41 1.67 11.76
C LEU A 160 -4.17 1.10 10.57
N ASP A 161 -5.22 1.78 10.15
CA ASP A 161 -5.90 1.44 8.90
C ASP A 161 -5.17 2.09 7.72
N VAL A 162 -4.76 1.27 6.78
CA VAL A 162 -4.12 1.70 5.52
C VAL A 162 -4.87 1.12 4.34
N GLU A 163 -4.92 1.86 3.24
CA GLU A 163 -5.49 1.40 1.99
C GLU A 163 -4.40 1.37 0.92
N PHE A 164 -4.16 0.20 0.36
CA PHE A 164 -3.26 -0.01 -0.75
C PHE A 164 -4.08 -0.16 -2.04
N HIS A 165 -3.90 0.76 -2.95
CA HIS A 165 -4.57 0.79 -4.24
C HIS A 165 -3.60 0.36 -5.32
N MET A 166 -4.08 -0.43 -6.29
CA MET A 166 -3.30 -0.88 -7.43
C MET A 166 -4.10 -0.70 -8.72
N PHE A 167 -3.52 -0.10 -9.74
CA PHE A 167 -4.14 0.18 -11.03
C PHE A 167 -3.16 0.18 -12.20
#